data_81762412c6098d73ce1042e9ed0708b5
#
_entry.id   81762412c6098d73ce1042e9ed0708b5
#
_cell.length_a   1.000
_cell.length_b   1.000
_cell.length_c   1.000
_cell.angle_alpha   90.00
_cell.angle_beta   90.00
_cell.angle_gamma   90.00
#
_symmetry.space_group_name_H-M   'P 1'
#
loop_
_entity.id
_entity.type
_entity.pdbx_description
1 polymer ?
#
loop_
_entity_poly.entity_id
_entity_poly.type
_entity_poly.pdbx_seq_one_letter_code
_entity_poly.pdbx_strand_id
1 'polypeptide(L)'
;MGIFSVPPDLPVTKSKEEIDKTYRYWRLHLMITSYIGYAVFYFTRKSFNFVMPAMLTDLGLQKADIGIMGTAFYLTYGVSKFLSGVLGDRSNPRYFMGIGLMMTGVVNILFGMSSSVFMFITLWMINAFFQGWGWPPCSKILNTWYSRNERGLWWAIWNTSHNLGGALIPILSGAVALYWGWRYGMIVPGIIACVIGFALCFLLRDRPTSMGLPTVGEWRNDIAEKEHENEGLGLSNWEILKIYVFKNSIIWALAFSWCFIYIIRTGINDWGNLYLTETHGYDLLKANSAVSFFEIGGFLGALFAGWGSDKFFNGNRTQMNIIYVLGIISTSLALWFIPSDNYFVMCGLFFLMGFFIFGPQFLIAMAAAENSHKHASGSSTGFVSLFAYIGAAAAGAPLAWIIQSLHWNGFFGSLFIVSLACALLLVLVYLLQRKRNKLKA
;
A
#
# COMPACT_ATOMS: atom_id res chain seq x y z
N MET A 1 -8.92 -32.44 1.21
CA MET A 1 -8.39 -31.15 1.71
C MET A 1 -8.84 -30.06 0.73
N GLY A 2 -9.36 -28.92 1.23
CA GLY A 2 -9.76 -27.81 0.33
C GLY A 2 -8.51 -27.14 -0.30
N ILE A 3 -8.68 -26.49 -1.46
CA ILE A 3 -7.60 -25.81 -2.20
C ILE A 3 -6.81 -24.83 -1.31
N PHE A 4 -7.47 -24.21 -0.35
CA PHE A 4 -6.85 -23.26 0.58
C PHE A 4 -6.26 -23.91 1.84
N SER A 5 -6.37 -25.23 2.04
CA SER A 5 -5.84 -25.87 3.23
C SER A 5 -4.31 -25.77 3.28
N VAL A 6 -3.80 -25.50 4.48
CA VAL A 6 -2.35 -25.47 4.73
C VAL A 6 -1.81 -26.91 4.60
N PRO A 7 -0.74 -27.13 3.85
CA PRO A 7 -0.16 -28.45 3.71
C PRO A 7 0.41 -28.93 5.07
N PRO A 8 0.39 -30.24 5.36
CA PRO A 8 0.98 -30.80 6.58
C PRO A 8 2.49 -30.62 6.60
N ASP A 9 3.07 -30.61 7.79
CA ASP A 9 4.50 -30.62 7.97
C ASP A 9 5.07 -32.00 7.61
N LEU A 10 6.19 -32.01 6.91
CA LEU A 10 6.91 -33.20 6.51
C LEU A 10 8.14 -33.41 7.41
N PRO A 11 8.54 -34.67 7.71
CA PRO A 11 9.73 -34.91 8.48
C PRO A 11 10.98 -34.41 7.74
N VAL A 12 11.96 -33.93 8.50
CA VAL A 12 13.26 -33.50 7.96
C VAL A 12 14.12 -34.73 7.73
N THR A 13 14.26 -35.12 6.46
CA THR A 13 15.05 -36.29 6.05
C THR A 13 16.30 -35.90 5.26
N LYS A 14 16.47 -34.62 4.91
CA LYS A 14 17.56 -34.12 4.07
C LYS A 14 18.84 -33.91 4.87
N SER A 15 19.98 -34.07 4.21
CA SER A 15 21.28 -33.73 4.77
C SER A 15 21.41 -32.20 5.01
N LYS A 16 22.34 -31.80 5.87
CA LYS A 16 22.57 -30.37 6.16
C LYS A 16 22.92 -29.56 4.91
N GLU A 17 23.70 -30.11 4.01
CA GLU A 17 24.08 -29.45 2.74
C GLU A 17 22.88 -29.30 1.81
N GLU A 18 22.02 -30.30 1.70
CA GLU A 18 20.79 -30.24 0.90
C GLU A 18 19.81 -29.24 1.49
N ILE A 19 19.70 -29.16 2.82
CA ILE A 19 18.88 -28.15 3.50
C ILE A 19 19.37 -26.77 3.15
N ASP A 20 20.68 -26.48 3.29
CA ASP A 20 21.25 -25.17 2.98
C ASP A 20 21.02 -24.75 1.52
N LYS A 21 21.27 -25.66 0.58
CA LYS A 21 21.06 -25.41 -0.85
C LYS A 21 19.58 -25.15 -1.15
N THR A 22 18.68 -25.94 -0.57
CA THR A 22 17.24 -25.81 -0.77
C THR A 22 16.71 -24.51 -0.16
N TYR A 23 17.17 -24.12 1.03
CA TYR A 23 16.79 -22.87 1.67
C TYR A 23 17.22 -21.65 0.85
N ARG A 24 18.50 -21.59 0.42
CA ARG A 24 19.02 -20.48 -0.39
C ARG A 24 18.23 -20.30 -1.69
N TYR A 25 17.93 -21.39 -2.37
CA TYR A 25 17.14 -21.38 -3.60
C TYR A 25 15.72 -20.85 -3.36
N TRP A 26 14.97 -21.46 -2.40
CA TRP A 26 13.58 -21.12 -2.21
C TRP A 26 13.39 -19.72 -1.62
N ARG A 27 14.27 -19.26 -0.76
CA ARG A 27 14.22 -17.89 -0.23
C ARG A 27 14.28 -16.85 -1.36
N LEU A 28 15.28 -16.97 -2.23
CA LEU A 28 15.42 -16.05 -3.34
C LEU A 28 14.25 -16.18 -4.33
N HIS A 29 13.87 -17.41 -4.67
CA HIS A 29 12.76 -17.72 -5.56
C HIS A 29 11.44 -17.14 -5.05
N LEU A 30 11.10 -17.35 -3.79
CA LEU A 30 9.88 -16.83 -3.16
C LEU A 30 9.89 -15.30 -3.04
N MET A 31 11.06 -14.71 -2.77
CA MET A 31 11.22 -13.26 -2.77
C MET A 31 10.88 -12.67 -4.14
N ILE A 32 11.52 -13.14 -5.19
CA ILE A 32 11.29 -12.64 -6.55
C ILE A 32 9.84 -12.88 -6.98
N THR A 33 9.33 -14.09 -6.74
CA THR A 33 7.97 -14.46 -7.15
C THR A 33 6.90 -13.64 -6.43
N SER A 34 7.01 -13.49 -5.11
CA SER A 34 6.07 -12.67 -4.34
C SER A 34 6.21 -11.18 -4.64
N TYR A 35 7.41 -10.70 -4.92
CA TYR A 35 7.70 -9.34 -5.35
C TYR A 35 7.00 -9.00 -6.67
N ILE A 36 7.20 -9.84 -7.69
CA ILE A 36 6.54 -9.66 -9.00
C ILE A 36 5.02 -9.77 -8.85
N GLY A 37 4.54 -10.78 -8.14
CA GLY A 37 3.11 -10.97 -7.91
C GLY A 37 2.47 -9.74 -7.25
N TYR A 38 3.11 -9.18 -6.23
CA TYR A 38 2.58 -8.00 -5.54
C TYR A 38 2.68 -6.71 -6.39
N ALA A 39 3.73 -6.57 -7.20
CA ALA A 39 3.82 -5.49 -8.19
C ALA A 39 2.66 -5.55 -9.20
N VAL A 40 2.31 -6.75 -9.69
CA VAL A 40 1.20 -6.95 -10.64
C VAL A 40 -0.18 -6.72 -9.98
N PHE A 41 -0.35 -6.92 -8.67
CA PHE A 41 -1.56 -6.48 -7.98
C PHE A 41 -1.80 -4.96 -8.16
N TYR A 42 -0.74 -4.15 -8.23
CA TYR A 42 -0.87 -2.72 -8.51
C TYR A 42 -1.34 -2.42 -9.94
N PHE A 43 -1.09 -3.31 -10.89
CA PHE A 43 -1.60 -3.16 -12.26
C PHE A 43 -3.12 -3.15 -12.27
N THR A 44 -3.76 -4.12 -11.64
CA THR A 44 -5.22 -4.21 -11.56
C THR A 44 -5.86 -3.29 -10.52
N ARG A 45 -5.07 -2.76 -9.58
CA ARG A 45 -5.53 -1.79 -8.57
C ARG A 45 -5.62 -0.37 -9.14
N LYS A 46 -4.69 0.00 -9.99
CA LYS A 46 -4.48 1.39 -10.42
C LYS A 46 -4.81 1.66 -11.88
N SER A 47 -4.99 0.63 -12.72
CA SER A 47 -5.32 0.78 -14.14
C SER A 47 -6.49 1.73 -14.38
N PHE A 48 -7.55 1.64 -13.57
CA PHE A 48 -8.72 2.52 -13.65
C PHE A 48 -8.34 4.01 -13.56
N ASN A 49 -7.49 4.39 -12.62
CA ASN A 49 -7.12 5.78 -12.41
C ASN A 49 -6.44 6.37 -13.65
N PHE A 50 -5.66 5.55 -14.36
CA PHE A 50 -4.84 5.98 -15.49
C PHE A 50 -5.56 5.92 -16.84
N VAL A 51 -6.75 5.32 -16.90
CA VAL A 51 -7.66 5.41 -18.06
C VAL A 51 -8.82 6.35 -17.83
N MET A 52 -9.00 6.82 -16.60
CA MET A 52 -10.12 7.64 -16.15
C MET A 52 -10.39 8.87 -17.03
N PRO A 53 -9.39 9.70 -17.42
CA PRO A 53 -9.66 10.87 -18.27
C PRO A 53 -10.29 10.49 -19.62
N ALA A 54 -9.79 9.43 -20.25
CA ALA A 54 -10.33 8.95 -21.52
C ALA A 54 -11.75 8.35 -21.34
N MET A 55 -11.98 7.65 -20.23
CA MET A 55 -13.27 7.07 -19.88
C MET A 55 -14.35 8.14 -19.62
N LEU A 56 -14.00 9.24 -18.93
CA LEU A 56 -14.89 10.38 -18.69
C LEU A 56 -15.36 10.98 -20.02
N THR A 57 -14.43 11.17 -20.96
CA THR A 57 -14.74 11.76 -22.27
C THR A 57 -15.57 10.82 -23.14
N ASP A 58 -15.21 9.53 -23.21
CA ASP A 58 -15.83 8.55 -24.09
C ASP A 58 -17.27 8.20 -23.66
N LEU A 59 -17.51 8.08 -22.36
CA LEU A 59 -18.79 7.67 -21.78
C LEU A 59 -19.66 8.83 -21.26
N GLY A 60 -19.16 10.07 -21.28
CA GLY A 60 -19.86 11.22 -20.74
C GLY A 60 -20.10 11.15 -19.22
N LEU A 61 -19.21 10.47 -18.48
CA LEU A 61 -19.34 10.32 -17.04
C LEU A 61 -18.98 11.60 -16.30
N GLN A 62 -19.56 11.74 -15.10
CA GLN A 62 -19.21 12.85 -14.20
C GLN A 62 -18.08 12.48 -13.25
N LYS A 63 -17.34 13.46 -12.74
CA LYS A 63 -16.32 13.24 -11.70
C LYS A 63 -16.90 12.60 -10.44
N ALA A 64 -18.17 12.88 -10.15
CA ALA A 64 -18.90 12.24 -9.05
C ALA A 64 -19.00 10.73 -9.20
N ASP A 65 -19.24 10.21 -10.42
CA ASP A 65 -19.32 8.76 -10.68
C ASP A 65 -17.95 8.10 -10.38
N ILE A 66 -16.88 8.72 -10.86
CA ILE A 66 -15.51 8.28 -10.58
C ILE A 66 -15.20 8.30 -9.08
N GLY A 67 -15.61 9.38 -8.40
CA GLY A 67 -15.42 9.52 -6.96
C GLY A 67 -16.13 8.43 -6.16
N ILE A 68 -17.37 8.08 -6.55
CA ILE A 68 -18.12 6.98 -5.92
C ILE A 68 -17.41 5.65 -6.11
N MET A 69 -16.88 5.37 -7.31
CA MET A 69 -16.09 4.17 -7.58
C MET A 69 -14.85 4.11 -6.67
N GLY A 70 -14.12 5.22 -6.51
CA GLY A 70 -12.96 5.33 -5.63
C GLY A 70 -13.31 5.09 -4.17
N THR A 71 -14.35 5.76 -3.67
CA THR A 71 -14.82 5.58 -2.27
C THR A 71 -15.23 4.14 -2.01
N ALA A 72 -16.06 3.55 -2.88
CA ALA A 72 -16.51 2.16 -2.77
C ALA A 72 -15.33 1.18 -2.77
N PHE A 73 -14.35 1.42 -3.64
CA PHE A 73 -13.11 0.63 -3.70
C PHE A 73 -12.37 0.66 -2.36
N TYR A 74 -12.04 1.83 -1.83
CA TYR A 74 -11.21 1.93 -0.63
C TYR A 74 -11.91 1.42 0.63
N LEU A 75 -13.22 1.62 0.77
CA LEU A 75 -14.00 1.04 1.87
C LEU A 75 -14.02 -0.49 1.79
N THR A 76 -14.32 -1.04 0.62
CA THR A 76 -14.32 -2.49 0.41
C THR A 76 -12.93 -3.09 0.62
N TYR A 77 -11.89 -2.42 0.13
CA TYR A 77 -10.50 -2.86 0.31
C TYR A 77 -10.10 -2.86 1.80
N GLY A 78 -10.48 -1.85 2.56
CA GLY A 78 -10.22 -1.78 4.01
C GLY A 78 -10.84 -2.97 4.75
N VAL A 79 -12.11 -3.29 4.48
CA VAL A 79 -12.80 -4.45 5.03
C VAL A 79 -12.14 -5.76 4.58
N SER A 80 -11.88 -5.88 3.29
CA SER A 80 -11.25 -7.07 2.72
C SER A 80 -9.86 -7.33 3.32
N LYS A 81 -9.06 -6.29 3.52
CA LYS A 81 -7.71 -6.42 4.11
C LYS A 81 -7.76 -7.00 5.52
N PHE A 82 -8.75 -6.62 6.31
CA PHE A 82 -8.96 -7.19 7.64
C PHE A 82 -9.38 -8.68 7.55
N LEU A 83 -10.40 -8.99 6.75
CA LEU A 83 -10.86 -10.36 6.56
C LEU A 83 -9.78 -11.27 5.97
N SER A 84 -9.05 -10.77 4.99
CA SER A 84 -7.95 -11.49 4.34
C SER A 84 -6.77 -11.74 5.25
N GLY A 85 -6.52 -10.89 6.24
CA GLY A 85 -5.53 -11.14 7.28
C GLY A 85 -5.87 -12.42 8.05
N VAL A 86 -7.11 -12.50 8.56
CA VAL A 86 -7.59 -13.68 9.31
C VAL A 86 -7.64 -14.94 8.46
N LEU A 87 -8.11 -14.82 7.21
CA LEU A 87 -8.20 -15.96 6.28
C LEU A 87 -6.82 -16.39 5.78
N GLY A 88 -5.94 -15.45 5.50
CA GLY A 88 -4.60 -15.68 4.96
C GLY A 88 -3.70 -16.48 5.91
N ASP A 89 -3.80 -16.20 7.22
CA ASP A 89 -3.03 -16.94 8.24
C ASP A 89 -3.37 -18.44 8.25
N ARG A 90 -4.63 -18.76 7.94
CA ARG A 90 -5.16 -20.15 7.89
C ARG A 90 -5.12 -20.75 6.49
N SER A 91 -4.66 -20.02 5.49
CA SER A 91 -4.68 -20.43 4.08
C SER A 91 -3.28 -20.69 3.55
N ASN A 92 -3.23 -21.55 2.52
CA ASN A 92 -2.02 -21.74 1.74
C ASN A 92 -1.73 -20.47 0.90
N PRO A 93 -0.63 -19.74 1.14
CA PRO A 93 -0.33 -18.48 0.46
C PRO A 93 -0.21 -18.64 -1.07
N ARG A 94 0.17 -19.80 -1.54
CA ARG A 94 0.28 -20.18 -2.95
C ARG A 94 -1.02 -19.94 -3.70
N TYR A 95 -2.10 -20.54 -3.21
CA TYR A 95 -3.42 -20.44 -3.86
C TYR A 95 -4.15 -19.16 -3.49
N PHE A 96 -3.97 -18.68 -2.24
CA PHE A 96 -4.63 -17.48 -1.78
C PHE A 96 -4.18 -16.25 -2.60
N MET A 97 -2.87 -16.08 -2.78
CA MET A 97 -2.32 -14.99 -3.59
C MET A 97 -2.61 -15.16 -5.09
N GLY A 98 -2.40 -16.39 -5.62
CA GLY A 98 -2.57 -16.66 -7.05
C GLY A 98 -4.00 -16.48 -7.51
N ILE A 99 -4.98 -17.05 -6.79
CA ILE A 99 -6.41 -16.91 -7.10
C ILE A 99 -6.86 -15.46 -6.90
N GLY A 100 -6.42 -14.80 -5.81
CA GLY A 100 -6.70 -13.39 -5.58
C GLY A 100 -6.29 -12.52 -6.78
N LEU A 101 -5.06 -12.70 -7.27
CA LEU A 101 -4.56 -11.97 -8.43
C LEU A 101 -5.31 -12.32 -9.73
N MET A 102 -5.60 -13.59 -9.99
CA MET A 102 -6.41 -13.99 -11.14
C MET A 102 -7.79 -13.34 -11.12
N MET A 103 -8.45 -13.34 -9.96
CA MET A 103 -9.77 -12.73 -9.82
C MET A 103 -9.74 -11.23 -10.06
N THR A 104 -8.71 -10.50 -9.58
CA THR A 104 -8.55 -9.08 -9.92
C THR A 104 -8.34 -8.88 -11.42
N GLY A 105 -7.61 -9.79 -12.07
CA GLY A 105 -7.40 -9.78 -13.53
C GLY A 105 -8.70 -9.98 -14.30
N VAL A 106 -9.49 -11.00 -13.96
CA VAL A 106 -10.80 -11.27 -14.59
C VAL A 106 -11.73 -10.06 -14.42
N VAL A 107 -11.80 -9.51 -13.22
CA VAL A 107 -12.66 -8.33 -12.94
C VAL A 107 -12.19 -7.11 -13.73
N ASN A 108 -10.89 -6.89 -13.91
CA ASN A 108 -10.37 -5.82 -14.75
C ASN A 108 -10.78 -5.98 -16.22
N ILE A 109 -10.73 -7.21 -16.74
CA ILE A 109 -11.17 -7.52 -18.11
C ILE A 109 -12.68 -7.23 -18.26
N LEU A 110 -13.51 -7.72 -17.33
CA LEU A 110 -14.94 -7.47 -17.32
C LEU A 110 -15.27 -5.97 -17.21
N PHE A 111 -14.50 -5.22 -16.41
CA PHE A 111 -14.60 -3.77 -16.30
C PHE A 111 -14.39 -3.09 -17.65
N GLY A 112 -13.29 -3.46 -18.36
CA GLY A 112 -12.98 -2.93 -19.70
C GLY A 112 -14.05 -3.26 -20.75
N MET A 113 -14.83 -4.32 -20.56
CA MET A 113 -15.93 -4.73 -21.45
C MET A 113 -17.28 -4.08 -21.08
N SER A 114 -17.37 -3.40 -19.93
CA SER A 114 -18.60 -2.78 -19.42
C SER A 114 -18.83 -1.37 -19.98
N SER A 115 -20.07 -0.88 -19.81
CA SER A 115 -20.45 0.50 -20.18
C SER A 115 -21.42 1.14 -19.19
N SER A 116 -21.85 0.43 -18.15
CA SER A 116 -22.81 0.91 -17.14
C SER A 116 -22.08 1.33 -15.85
N VAL A 117 -22.41 2.50 -15.32
CA VAL A 117 -21.86 3.02 -14.03
C VAL A 117 -22.08 2.03 -12.90
N PHE A 118 -23.27 1.42 -12.83
CA PHE A 118 -23.60 0.39 -11.83
C PHE A 118 -22.64 -0.81 -11.92
N MET A 119 -22.37 -1.30 -13.15
CA MET A 119 -21.43 -2.40 -13.37
C MET A 119 -20.00 -2.00 -13.00
N PHE A 120 -19.58 -0.78 -13.35
CA PHE A 120 -18.27 -0.28 -12.97
C PHE A 120 -18.08 -0.24 -11.45
N ILE A 121 -19.04 0.30 -10.70
CA ILE A 121 -18.99 0.33 -9.23
C ILE A 121 -18.94 -1.10 -8.67
N THR A 122 -19.82 -1.99 -9.14
CA THR A 122 -19.90 -3.36 -8.65
C THR A 122 -18.59 -4.13 -8.91
N LEU A 123 -18.11 -4.08 -10.16
CA LEU A 123 -16.86 -4.75 -10.53
C LEU A 123 -15.66 -4.16 -9.77
N TRP A 124 -15.65 -2.84 -9.56
CA TRP A 124 -14.56 -2.20 -8.83
C TRP A 124 -14.55 -2.56 -7.35
N MET A 125 -15.70 -2.76 -6.72
CA MET A 125 -15.82 -3.30 -5.36
C MET A 125 -15.35 -4.77 -5.30
N ILE A 126 -15.72 -5.61 -6.27
CA ILE A 126 -15.27 -7.00 -6.35
C ILE A 126 -13.72 -7.03 -6.53
N ASN A 127 -13.18 -6.16 -7.39
CA ASN A 127 -11.74 -5.99 -7.53
C ASN A 127 -11.10 -5.66 -6.17
N ALA A 128 -11.62 -4.64 -5.47
CA ALA A 128 -11.13 -4.22 -4.16
C ALA A 128 -11.12 -5.35 -3.13
N PHE A 129 -12.15 -6.21 -3.15
CA PHE A 129 -12.21 -7.37 -2.26
C PHE A 129 -11.04 -8.32 -2.51
N PHE A 130 -10.78 -8.70 -3.76
CA PHE A 130 -9.68 -9.60 -4.09
C PHE A 130 -8.30 -8.94 -4.01
N GLN A 131 -8.23 -7.61 -4.11
CA GLN A 131 -6.97 -6.86 -3.84
C GLN A 131 -6.47 -7.04 -2.41
N GLY A 132 -7.35 -7.26 -1.43
CA GLY A 132 -6.98 -7.57 -0.06
C GLY A 132 -6.22 -8.89 0.10
N TRP A 133 -6.31 -9.79 -0.86
CA TRP A 133 -5.67 -11.12 -0.83
C TRP A 133 -4.18 -11.09 -1.19
N GLY A 134 -3.63 -9.95 -1.58
CA GLY A 134 -2.21 -9.83 -1.96
C GLY A 134 -1.24 -9.75 -0.78
N TRP A 135 -1.51 -8.92 0.22
CA TRP A 135 -0.60 -8.65 1.32
C TRP A 135 -0.42 -9.82 2.31
N PRO A 136 -1.47 -10.49 2.84
CA PRO A 136 -1.31 -11.49 3.89
C PRO A 136 -0.43 -12.68 3.47
N PRO A 137 -0.54 -13.25 2.26
CA PRO A 137 0.35 -14.31 1.80
C PRO A 137 1.82 -13.91 1.78
N CYS A 138 2.12 -12.69 1.33
CA CYS A 138 3.49 -12.18 1.29
C CYS A 138 4.05 -12.00 2.70
N SER A 139 3.24 -11.47 3.63
CA SER A 139 3.59 -11.38 5.04
C SER A 139 3.90 -12.75 5.63
N LYS A 140 3.07 -13.75 5.38
CA LYS A 140 3.28 -15.13 5.84
C LYS A 140 4.58 -15.72 5.30
N ILE A 141 4.84 -15.58 3.99
CA ILE A 141 6.08 -16.06 3.35
C ILE A 141 7.30 -15.37 3.99
N LEU A 142 7.31 -14.05 4.12
CA LEU A 142 8.44 -13.32 4.70
C LEU A 142 8.69 -13.70 6.16
N ASN A 143 7.63 -13.93 6.94
CA ASN A 143 7.76 -14.31 8.34
C ASN A 143 8.23 -15.76 8.53
N THR A 144 7.91 -16.66 7.63
CA THR A 144 8.27 -18.08 7.75
C THR A 144 9.61 -18.46 7.11
N TRP A 145 10.06 -17.71 6.09
CA TRP A 145 11.29 -18.01 5.35
C TRP A 145 12.48 -17.15 5.74
N TYR A 146 12.27 -16.06 6.51
CA TYR A 146 13.33 -15.14 6.93
C TYR A 146 13.34 -14.98 8.44
N SER A 147 14.52 -15.19 9.05
CA SER A 147 14.69 -15.04 10.50
C SER A 147 14.58 -13.58 10.93
N ARG A 148 14.28 -13.37 12.18
CA ARG A 148 14.05 -12.05 12.77
C ARG A 148 15.21 -11.07 12.54
N ASN A 149 16.44 -11.56 12.59
CA ASN A 149 17.66 -10.75 12.44
C ASN A 149 17.86 -10.18 11.02
N GLU A 150 17.29 -10.83 9.99
CA GLU A 150 17.43 -10.42 8.60
C GLU A 150 16.10 -9.97 7.95
N ARG A 151 14.98 -10.29 8.58
CA ARG A 151 13.61 -10.05 8.08
C ARG A 151 13.36 -8.59 7.74
N GLY A 152 13.89 -7.65 8.53
CA GLY A 152 13.71 -6.22 8.30
C GLY A 152 14.22 -5.77 6.93
N LEU A 153 15.43 -6.20 6.54
CA LEU A 153 16.00 -5.89 5.23
C LEU A 153 15.17 -6.48 4.09
N TRP A 154 14.78 -7.74 4.21
CA TRP A 154 13.98 -8.43 3.19
C TRP A 154 12.59 -7.83 3.04
N TRP A 155 11.97 -7.41 4.16
CA TRP A 155 10.72 -6.65 4.14
C TRP A 155 10.86 -5.31 3.42
N ALA A 156 11.94 -4.58 3.68
CA ALA A 156 12.21 -3.31 3.01
C ALA A 156 12.36 -3.50 1.51
N ILE A 157 13.15 -4.50 1.07
CA ILE A 157 13.29 -4.84 -0.34
C ILE A 157 11.94 -5.22 -0.96
N TRP A 158 11.21 -6.15 -0.32
CA TRP A 158 9.92 -6.59 -0.83
C TRP A 158 8.90 -5.45 -0.93
N ASN A 159 8.91 -4.54 0.04
CA ASN A 159 7.99 -3.41 0.07
C ASN A 159 8.13 -2.47 -1.14
N THR A 160 9.29 -2.45 -1.80
CA THR A 160 9.48 -1.64 -3.02
C THR A 160 8.69 -2.15 -4.22
N SER A 161 8.14 -3.37 -4.15
CA SER A 161 7.33 -3.97 -5.22
C SER A 161 6.10 -3.12 -5.58
N HIS A 162 5.47 -2.49 -4.58
CA HIS A 162 4.31 -1.64 -4.82
C HIS A 162 4.68 -0.34 -5.56
N ASN A 163 5.85 0.23 -5.30
CA ASN A 163 6.34 1.40 -6.03
C ASN A 163 6.67 1.03 -7.48
N LEU A 164 7.30 -0.13 -7.71
CA LEU A 164 7.56 -0.63 -9.06
C LEU A 164 6.26 -0.81 -9.84
N GLY A 165 5.28 -1.50 -9.26
CA GLY A 165 3.97 -1.68 -9.88
C GLY A 165 3.26 -0.35 -10.15
N GLY A 166 3.27 0.56 -9.16
CA GLY A 166 2.68 1.89 -9.26
C GLY A 166 3.35 2.80 -10.30
N ALA A 167 4.67 2.68 -10.52
CA ALA A 167 5.40 3.44 -11.53
C ALA A 167 5.20 2.89 -12.95
N LEU A 168 5.03 1.58 -13.10
CA LEU A 168 4.88 0.94 -14.41
C LEU A 168 3.48 1.02 -14.98
N ILE A 169 2.44 0.91 -14.12
CA ILE A 169 1.06 0.83 -14.62
C ILE A 169 0.57 2.12 -15.30
N PRO A 170 0.92 3.35 -14.89
CA PRO A 170 0.52 4.55 -15.61
C PRO A 170 1.03 4.55 -17.05
N ILE A 171 2.28 4.13 -17.24
CA ILE A 171 2.91 4.05 -18.55
C ILE A 171 2.26 2.96 -19.40
N LEU A 172 2.06 1.76 -18.83
CA LEU A 172 1.43 0.64 -19.53
C LEU A 172 0.01 0.98 -19.94
N SER A 173 -0.84 1.43 -19.00
CA SER A 173 -2.24 1.78 -19.30
C SER A 173 -2.33 2.97 -20.25
N GLY A 174 -1.46 3.97 -20.09
CA GLY A 174 -1.42 5.14 -20.99
C GLY A 174 -1.01 4.77 -22.42
N ALA A 175 0.03 3.97 -22.58
CA ALA A 175 0.48 3.51 -23.90
C ALA A 175 -0.58 2.64 -24.59
N VAL A 176 -1.14 1.67 -23.86
CA VAL A 176 -2.19 0.79 -24.40
C VAL A 176 -3.44 1.58 -24.76
N ALA A 177 -3.86 2.52 -23.91
CA ALA A 177 -5.04 3.35 -24.15
C ALA A 177 -4.86 4.28 -25.35
N LEU A 178 -3.64 4.77 -25.60
CA LEU A 178 -3.33 5.62 -26.73
C LEU A 178 -3.53 4.92 -28.08
N TYR A 179 -3.12 3.64 -28.17
CA TYR A 179 -3.18 2.89 -29.44
C TYR A 179 -4.49 2.12 -29.63
N TRP A 180 -5.11 1.61 -28.57
CA TRP A 180 -6.27 0.70 -28.65
C TRP A 180 -7.49 1.18 -27.87
N GLY A 181 -7.41 2.36 -27.24
CA GLY A 181 -8.48 2.93 -26.43
C GLY A 181 -8.44 2.50 -24.97
N TRP A 182 -9.16 3.25 -24.12
CA TRP A 182 -9.13 3.11 -22.67
C TRP A 182 -9.55 1.71 -22.18
N ARG A 183 -10.43 1.02 -22.88
CA ARG A 183 -10.90 -0.32 -22.53
C ARG A 183 -9.75 -1.31 -22.46
N TYR A 184 -8.84 -1.25 -23.43
CA TYR A 184 -7.64 -2.09 -23.43
C TYR A 184 -6.63 -1.68 -22.36
N GLY A 185 -6.64 -0.43 -21.91
CA GLY A 185 -5.90 0.03 -20.72
C GLY A 185 -6.33 -0.67 -19.42
N MET A 186 -7.53 -1.27 -19.38
CA MET A 186 -8.02 -2.16 -18.33
C MET A 186 -7.78 -3.64 -18.64
N ILE A 187 -8.07 -4.07 -19.88
CA ILE A 187 -8.01 -5.47 -20.31
C ILE A 187 -6.58 -6.01 -20.28
N VAL A 188 -5.61 -5.28 -20.81
CA VAL A 188 -4.21 -5.76 -20.88
C VAL A 188 -3.60 -5.99 -19.49
N PRO A 189 -3.67 -5.06 -18.53
CA PRO A 189 -3.26 -5.34 -17.15
C PRO A 189 -4.01 -6.52 -16.52
N GLY A 190 -5.30 -6.69 -16.86
CA GLY A 190 -6.12 -7.82 -16.42
C GLY A 190 -5.58 -9.16 -16.92
N ILE A 191 -5.23 -9.25 -18.20
CA ILE A 191 -4.62 -10.47 -18.80
C ILE A 191 -3.28 -10.77 -18.12
N ILE A 192 -2.41 -9.78 -17.95
CA ILE A 192 -1.13 -9.94 -17.24
C ILE A 192 -1.35 -10.49 -15.83
N ALA A 193 -2.33 -9.94 -15.10
CA ALA A 193 -2.66 -10.40 -13.76
C ALA A 193 -3.18 -11.85 -13.74
N CYS A 194 -3.99 -12.26 -14.71
CA CYS A 194 -4.45 -13.65 -14.83
C CYS A 194 -3.27 -14.61 -15.08
N VAL A 195 -2.37 -14.28 -16.01
CA VAL A 195 -1.20 -15.11 -16.35
C VAL A 195 -0.26 -15.23 -15.15
N ILE A 196 0.09 -14.11 -14.52
CA ILE A 196 0.98 -14.11 -13.35
C ILE A 196 0.31 -14.79 -12.16
N GLY A 197 -0.99 -14.53 -11.89
CA GLY A 197 -1.75 -15.17 -10.82
C GLY A 197 -1.79 -16.70 -10.98
N PHE A 198 -1.99 -17.19 -12.20
CA PHE A 198 -1.89 -18.61 -12.51
C PHE A 198 -0.48 -19.16 -12.22
N ALA A 199 0.56 -18.47 -12.68
CA ALA A 199 1.95 -18.87 -12.41
C ALA A 199 2.26 -18.90 -10.90
N LEU A 200 1.75 -17.95 -10.10
CA LEU A 200 1.93 -17.94 -8.64
C LEU A 200 1.41 -19.22 -7.98
N CYS A 201 0.32 -19.78 -8.48
CA CYS A 201 -0.22 -21.05 -7.98
C CYS A 201 0.78 -22.23 -8.09
N PHE A 202 1.80 -22.14 -8.93
CA PHE A 202 2.84 -23.16 -9.10
C PHE A 202 4.17 -22.74 -8.50
N LEU A 203 4.50 -21.45 -8.50
CA LEU A 203 5.80 -20.93 -8.11
C LEU A 203 5.93 -20.66 -6.61
N LEU A 204 4.84 -20.32 -5.91
CA LEU A 204 4.89 -20.07 -4.47
C LEU A 204 4.91 -21.39 -3.66
N ARG A 205 5.43 -21.30 -2.43
CA ARG A 205 5.37 -22.34 -1.40
C ARG A 205 4.91 -21.73 -0.09
N ASP A 206 4.33 -22.56 0.79
CA ASP A 206 3.83 -22.08 2.09
C ASP A 206 5.02 -21.85 3.05
N ARG A 207 5.41 -22.83 3.78
CA ARG A 207 6.43 -22.75 4.84
C ARG A 207 7.50 -23.82 4.64
N PRO A 208 8.69 -23.63 5.22
CA PRO A 208 9.79 -24.59 5.09
C PRO A 208 9.41 -26.00 5.56
N THR A 209 8.70 -26.12 6.68
CA THR A 209 8.30 -27.40 7.27
C THR A 209 7.39 -28.23 6.36
N SER A 210 6.57 -27.59 5.53
CA SER A 210 5.77 -28.28 4.51
C SER A 210 6.58 -28.90 3.36
N MET A 211 7.88 -28.60 3.30
CA MET A 211 8.83 -29.12 2.32
C MET A 211 9.88 -30.06 2.93
N GLY A 212 9.67 -30.50 4.18
CA GLY A 212 10.64 -31.34 4.91
C GLY A 212 11.94 -30.57 5.23
N LEU A 213 11.84 -29.28 5.51
CA LEU A 213 12.94 -28.44 5.97
C LEU A 213 12.70 -28.07 7.45
N PRO A 214 13.75 -27.85 8.25
CA PRO A 214 13.58 -27.30 9.60
C PRO A 214 12.98 -25.91 9.54
N THR A 215 12.54 -25.35 10.67
CA THR A 215 12.11 -23.95 10.76
C THR A 215 13.28 -23.02 10.45
N VAL A 216 12.98 -21.76 10.06
CA VAL A 216 14.04 -20.78 9.79
C VAL A 216 14.84 -20.42 11.05
N GLY A 217 14.21 -20.46 12.23
CA GLY A 217 14.86 -20.26 13.53
C GLY A 217 15.85 -21.38 13.84
N GLU A 218 15.51 -22.63 13.53
CA GLU A 218 16.41 -23.78 13.67
C GLU A 218 17.56 -23.71 12.67
N TRP A 219 17.26 -23.43 11.39
CA TRP A 219 18.26 -23.35 10.32
C TRP A 219 19.29 -22.23 10.56
N ARG A 220 18.86 -21.07 11.05
CA ARG A 220 19.72 -19.91 11.36
C ARG A 220 20.27 -19.91 12.77
N ASN A 221 19.84 -20.86 13.62
CA ASN A 221 20.13 -20.87 15.04
C ASN A 221 19.78 -19.56 15.76
N ASP A 222 18.60 -18.98 15.39
CA ASP A 222 18.11 -17.71 15.93
C ASP A 222 17.33 -17.97 17.23
N ILE A 223 18.00 -17.72 18.37
CA ILE A 223 17.43 -17.95 19.72
C ILE A 223 16.22 -17.04 19.95
N ALA A 224 16.25 -15.80 19.46
CA ALA A 224 15.17 -14.83 19.63
C ALA A 224 13.90 -15.20 18.87
N GLU A 225 14.01 -15.93 17.76
CA GLU A 225 12.85 -16.50 17.03
C GLU A 225 12.20 -17.64 17.84
N LYS A 226 13.01 -18.49 18.49
CA LYS A 226 12.54 -19.61 19.32
C LYS A 226 11.86 -19.15 20.62
N GLU A 227 12.36 -18.08 21.25
CA GLU A 227 11.78 -17.54 22.48
C GLU A 227 10.45 -16.84 22.25
N HIS A 228 10.24 -16.28 21.05
CA HIS A 228 9.03 -15.52 20.74
C HIS A 228 7.77 -16.39 20.61
N GLU A 229 7.92 -17.66 20.28
CA GLU A 229 6.81 -18.62 20.21
C GLU A 229 6.20 -18.94 21.60
N ASN A 230 6.93 -18.67 22.69
CA ASN A 230 6.57 -19.04 24.06
C ASN A 230 6.13 -17.86 24.96
N GLU A 231 6.24 -16.60 24.53
CA GLU A 231 5.86 -15.44 25.35
C GLU A 231 4.38 -15.05 25.21
N GLY A 232 3.49 -15.75 25.86
CA GLY A 232 2.08 -15.33 26.03
C GLY A 232 1.93 -14.34 27.22
N LEU A 233 1.29 -13.17 27.00
CA LEU A 233 0.97 -12.19 28.07
C LEU A 233 -0.10 -12.67 29.06
N GLY A 234 -0.76 -13.82 28.81
CA GLY A 234 -1.94 -14.24 29.57
C GLY A 234 -3.17 -13.33 29.42
N LEU A 235 -3.07 -12.27 28.59
CA LEU A 235 -4.17 -11.35 28.30
C LEU A 235 -4.88 -11.77 27.01
N SER A 236 -6.20 -11.58 26.97
CA SER A 236 -6.97 -11.77 25.74
C SER A 236 -6.63 -10.69 24.72
N ASN A 237 -6.78 -10.99 23.41
CA ASN A 237 -6.57 -10.01 22.33
C ASN A 237 -7.40 -8.73 22.51
N TRP A 238 -8.58 -8.84 23.12
CA TRP A 238 -9.46 -7.72 23.41
C TRP A 238 -8.91 -6.81 24.52
N GLU A 239 -8.36 -7.38 25.58
CA GLU A 239 -7.71 -6.63 26.67
C GLU A 239 -6.47 -5.89 26.16
N ILE A 240 -5.67 -6.53 25.29
CA ILE A 240 -4.53 -5.93 24.62
C ILE A 240 -4.96 -4.70 23.81
N LEU A 241 -5.99 -4.84 22.98
CA LEU A 241 -6.56 -3.74 22.21
C LEU A 241 -7.07 -2.60 23.10
N LYS A 242 -7.84 -2.94 24.14
CA LYS A 242 -8.44 -1.95 25.04
C LYS A 242 -7.39 -1.12 25.79
N ILE A 243 -6.34 -1.77 26.29
CA ILE A 243 -5.33 -1.12 27.14
C ILE A 243 -4.30 -0.36 26.29
N TYR A 244 -3.74 -1.01 25.26
CA TYR A 244 -2.59 -0.49 24.54
C TYR A 244 -2.92 0.26 23.26
N VAL A 245 -4.15 0.13 22.74
CA VAL A 245 -4.59 0.82 21.52
C VAL A 245 -5.65 1.88 21.87
N PHE A 246 -6.82 1.47 22.34
CA PHE A 246 -7.95 2.41 22.52
C PHE A 246 -7.76 3.44 23.63
N LYS A 247 -7.02 3.13 24.69
CA LYS A 247 -6.69 4.09 25.75
C LYS A 247 -5.45 4.94 25.47
N ASN A 248 -4.74 4.70 24.38
CA ASN A 248 -3.51 5.40 24.04
C ASN A 248 -3.78 6.60 23.11
N SER A 249 -3.78 7.81 23.66
CA SER A 249 -4.02 9.05 22.90
C SER A 249 -3.03 9.29 21.78
N ILE A 250 -1.78 8.80 21.90
CA ILE A 250 -0.77 8.90 20.84
C ILE A 250 -1.18 8.05 19.64
N ILE A 251 -1.71 6.84 19.86
CA ILE A 251 -2.18 5.96 18.77
C ILE A 251 -3.35 6.60 18.01
N TRP A 252 -4.28 7.25 18.71
CA TRP A 252 -5.38 7.98 18.08
C TRP A 252 -4.88 9.15 17.22
N ALA A 253 -3.96 9.96 17.75
CA ALA A 253 -3.40 11.08 17.01
C ALA A 253 -2.62 10.61 15.77
N LEU A 254 -1.89 9.50 15.86
CA LEU A 254 -1.22 8.86 14.72
C LEU A 254 -2.24 8.30 13.70
N ALA A 255 -3.36 7.73 14.16
CA ALA A 255 -4.42 7.21 13.31
C ALA A 255 -5.04 8.33 12.44
N PHE A 256 -5.40 9.46 13.05
CA PHE A 256 -5.90 10.63 12.32
C PHE A 256 -4.83 11.25 11.41
N SER A 257 -3.58 11.33 11.86
CA SER A 257 -2.48 11.81 11.00
C SER A 257 -2.34 10.93 9.75
N TRP A 258 -2.45 9.62 9.91
CA TRP A 258 -2.37 8.69 8.77
C TRP A 258 -3.58 8.79 7.85
N CYS A 259 -4.77 9.03 8.40
CA CYS A 259 -5.96 9.35 7.62
C CYS A 259 -5.69 10.55 6.69
N PHE A 260 -5.17 11.63 7.23
CA PHE A 260 -4.85 12.84 6.45
C PHE A 260 -3.77 12.61 5.40
N ILE A 261 -2.71 11.89 5.73
CA ILE A 261 -1.68 11.49 4.74
C ILE A 261 -2.31 10.70 3.59
N TYR A 262 -3.25 9.79 3.89
CA TYR A 262 -3.90 8.99 2.85
C TYR A 262 -4.91 9.76 2.02
N ILE A 263 -5.57 10.80 2.56
CA ILE A 263 -6.36 11.74 1.75
C ILE A 263 -5.47 12.41 0.70
N ILE A 264 -4.33 12.96 1.13
CA ILE A 264 -3.40 13.67 0.25
C ILE A 264 -2.80 12.71 -0.78
N ARG A 265 -2.26 11.57 -0.31
CA ARG A 265 -1.66 10.55 -1.17
C ARG A 265 -2.61 10.07 -2.25
N THR A 266 -3.81 9.68 -1.84
CA THR A 266 -4.83 9.13 -2.74
C THR A 266 -5.34 10.23 -3.67
N GLY A 267 -5.57 11.44 -3.15
CA GLY A 267 -5.97 12.58 -3.96
C GLY A 267 -5.00 12.86 -5.11
N ILE A 268 -3.72 13.01 -4.81
CA ILE A 268 -2.70 13.27 -5.84
C ILE A 268 -2.53 12.08 -6.80
N ASN A 269 -2.48 10.86 -6.28
CA ASN A 269 -2.24 9.68 -7.13
C ASN A 269 -3.44 9.33 -8.02
N ASP A 270 -4.66 9.54 -7.54
CA ASP A 270 -5.87 9.13 -8.26
C ASP A 270 -6.42 10.23 -9.19
N TRP A 271 -6.20 11.52 -8.87
CA TRP A 271 -6.70 12.64 -9.64
C TRP A 271 -5.61 13.41 -10.41
N GLY A 272 -4.33 13.11 -10.14
CA GLY A 272 -3.21 13.88 -10.70
C GLY A 272 -3.14 13.84 -12.22
N ASN A 273 -3.42 12.70 -12.86
CA ASN A 273 -3.45 12.62 -14.32
C ASN A 273 -4.62 13.41 -14.92
N LEU A 274 -5.80 13.40 -14.29
CA LEU A 274 -6.94 14.21 -14.72
C LEU A 274 -6.63 15.70 -14.58
N TYR A 275 -5.99 16.10 -13.48
CA TYR A 275 -5.50 17.47 -13.30
C TYR A 275 -4.60 17.91 -14.45
N LEU A 276 -3.63 17.09 -14.82
CA LEU A 276 -2.68 17.38 -15.91
C LEU A 276 -3.36 17.43 -17.27
N THR A 277 -4.33 16.55 -17.53
CA THR A 277 -5.07 16.58 -18.81
C THR A 277 -5.99 17.79 -18.91
N GLU A 278 -6.72 18.16 -17.85
CA GLU A 278 -7.68 19.25 -17.88
C GLU A 278 -7.02 20.64 -17.78
N THR A 279 -5.94 20.78 -17.00
CA THR A 279 -5.34 22.08 -16.71
C THR A 279 -4.17 22.41 -17.63
N HIS A 280 -3.36 21.41 -17.99
CA HIS A 280 -2.17 21.59 -18.81
C HIS A 280 -2.31 21.03 -20.23
N GLY A 281 -3.47 20.45 -20.58
CA GLY A 281 -3.74 19.93 -21.91
C GLY A 281 -2.82 18.76 -22.33
N TYR A 282 -2.27 18.02 -21.35
CA TYR A 282 -1.42 16.88 -21.65
C TYR A 282 -2.27 15.73 -22.20
N ASP A 283 -1.73 15.02 -23.21
CA ASP A 283 -2.30 13.75 -23.59
C ASP A 283 -2.20 12.72 -22.46
N LEU A 284 -3.00 11.66 -22.54
CA LEU A 284 -3.12 10.67 -21.49
C LEU A 284 -1.77 10.02 -21.11
N LEU A 285 -0.95 9.68 -22.12
CA LEU A 285 0.35 9.05 -21.88
C LEU A 285 1.32 9.99 -21.17
N LYS A 286 1.35 11.25 -21.60
CA LYS A 286 2.20 12.31 -21.01
C LYS A 286 1.78 12.60 -19.57
N ALA A 287 0.48 12.73 -19.31
CA ALA A 287 -0.05 12.93 -17.96
C ALA A 287 0.27 11.75 -17.03
N ASN A 288 0.02 10.54 -17.51
CA ASN A 288 0.29 9.32 -16.73
C ASN A 288 1.79 9.13 -16.46
N SER A 289 2.66 9.42 -17.43
CA SER A 289 4.12 9.32 -17.24
C SER A 289 4.62 10.35 -16.20
N ALA A 290 4.06 11.55 -16.15
CA ALA A 290 4.37 12.52 -15.10
C ALA A 290 3.96 12.00 -13.70
N VAL A 291 2.77 11.41 -13.57
CA VAL A 291 2.32 10.80 -12.30
C VAL A 291 3.19 9.61 -11.89
N SER A 292 3.82 8.89 -12.81
CA SER A 292 4.76 7.79 -12.46
C SER A 292 5.92 8.27 -11.60
N PHE A 293 6.37 9.51 -11.75
CA PHE A 293 7.43 10.10 -10.92
C PHE A 293 7.03 10.23 -9.46
N PHE A 294 5.74 10.28 -9.15
CA PHE A 294 5.24 10.23 -7.77
C PHE A 294 5.64 8.93 -7.05
N GLU A 295 5.55 7.79 -7.70
CA GLU A 295 5.94 6.51 -7.11
C GLU A 295 7.47 6.36 -7.02
N ILE A 296 8.22 6.90 -8.00
CA ILE A 296 9.69 6.92 -7.99
C ILE A 296 10.19 7.81 -6.84
N GLY A 297 9.62 9.00 -6.70
CA GLY A 297 9.92 9.89 -5.58
C GLY A 297 9.56 9.25 -4.24
N GLY A 298 8.41 8.56 -4.19
CA GLY A 298 7.95 7.85 -3.01
C GLY A 298 8.88 6.75 -2.54
N PHE A 299 9.44 5.98 -3.46
CA PHE A 299 10.45 4.97 -3.15
C PHE A 299 11.67 5.58 -2.44
N LEU A 300 12.25 6.63 -3.03
CA LEU A 300 13.41 7.30 -2.45
C LEU A 300 13.05 8.03 -1.14
N GLY A 301 11.87 8.64 -1.08
CA GLY A 301 11.37 9.34 0.09
C GLY A 301 11.19 8.44 1.31
N ALA A 302 10.66 7.23 1.12
CA ALA A 302 10.50 6.25 2.20
C ALA A 302 11.85 5.78 2.75
N LEU A 303 12.83 5.50 1.87
CA LEU A 303 14.19 5.11 2.27
C LEU A 303 14.89 6.24 3.05
N PHE A 304 14.82 7.46 2.53
CA PHE A 304 15.44 8.61 3.17
C PHE A 304 14.76 8.96 4.51
N ALA A 305 13.45 8.80 4.63
CA ALA A 305 12.70 9.02 5.86
C ALA A 305 13.15 8.06 6.97
N GLY A 306 13.29 6.78 6.66
CA GLY A 306 13.79 5.77 7.59
C GLY A 306 15.21 6.09 8.07
N TRP A 307 16.14 6.20 7.13
CA TRP A 307 17.54 6.54 7.41
C TRP A 307 17.70 7.89 8.14
N GLY A 308 16.99 8.92 7.66
CA GLY A 308 17.09 10.27 8.24
C GLY A 308 16.53 10.35 9.66
N SER A 309 15.45 9.62 9.97
CA SER A 309 14.90 9.59 11.31
C SER A 309 15.88 8.95 12.32
N ASP A 310 16.63 7.93 11.90
CA ASP A 310 17.64 7.30 12.75
C ASP A 310 18.87 8.18 12.91
N LYS A 311 19.38 8.74 11.82
CA LYS A 311 20.65 9.50 11.81
C LYS A 311 20.54 10.90 12.43
N PHE A 312 19.47 11.65 12.09
CA PHE A 312 19.34 13.06 12.49
C PHE A 312 18.51 13.26 13.75
N PHE A 313 17.60 12.31 14.06
CA PHE A 313 16.65 12.46 15.17
C PHE A 313 16.70 11.31 16.17
N ASN A 314 17.76 10.52 16.17
CA ASN A 314 17.96 9.39 17.10
C ASN A 314 16.74 8.45 17.16
N GLY A 315 16.14 8.15 16.01
CA GLY A 315 14.96 7.30 15.90
C GLY A 315 13.63 7.99 16.24
N ASN A 316 13.58 9.30 16.43
CA ASN A 316 12.33 10.01 16.65
C ASN A 316 11.55 10.18 15.34
N ARG A 317 10.64 9.24 15.07
CA ARG A 317 9.84 9.21 13.83
C ARG A 317 8.98 10.45 13.66
N THR A 318 8.49 11.01 14.76
CA THR A 318 7.54 12.15 14.73
C THR A 318 8.18 13.43 14.21
N GLN A 319 9.44 13.70 14.58
CA GLN A 319 10.16 14.89 14.09
C GLN A 319 10.38 14.80 12.57
N MET A 320 10.78 13.63 12.07
CA MET A 320 10.94 13.42 10.63
C MET A 320 9.61 13.57 9.89
N ASN A 321 8.51 13.04 10.43
CA ASN A 321 7.18 13.20 9.86
C ASN A 321 6.76 14.68 9.73
N ILE A 322 7.06 15.52 10.72
CA ILE A 322 6.75 16.96 10.68
C ILE A 322 7.49 17.62 9.50
N ILE A 323 8.78 17.35 9.31
CA ILE A 323 9.57 17.90 8.19
C ILE A 323 8.98 17.47 6.85
N TYR A 324 8.60 16.20 6.72
CA TYR A 324 8.00 15.69 5.51
C TYR A 324 6.64 16.33 5.21
N VAL A 325 5.80 16.54 6.23
CA VAL A 325 4.51 17.23 6.04
C VAL A 325 4.69 18.70 5.64
N LEU A 326 5.72 19.38 6.15
CA LEU A 326 6.07 20.72 5.65
C LEU A 326 6.50 20.66 4.17
N GLY A 327 7.22 19.62 3.76
CA GLY A 327 7.53 19.36 2.35
C GLY A 327 6.28 19.11 1.50
N ILE A 328 5.28 18.36 2.02
CA ILE A 328 3.98 18.16 1.37
C ILE A 328 3.27 19.51 1.16
N ILE A 329 3.22 20.35 2.20
CA ILE A 329 2.60 21.68 2.12
C ILE A 329 3.28 22.52 1.03
N SER A 330 4.60 22.60 1.06
CA SER A 330 5.38 23.38 0.09
C SER A 330 5.17 22.91 -1.34
N THR A 331 5.20 21.59 -1.55
CA THR A 331 5.01 20.99 -2.89
C THR A 331 3.57 21.12 -3.38
N SER A 332 2.57 21.02 -2.47
CA SER A 332 1.16 21.26 -2.82
C SER A 332 0.93 22.70 -3.26
N LEU A 333 1.52 23.67 -2.57
CA LEU A 333 1.48 25.08 -2.95
C LEU A 333 2.18 25.32 -4.29
N ALA A 334 3.32 24.64 -4.53
CA ALA A 334 4.03 24.72 -5.80
C ALA A 334 3.16 24.19 -6.96
N LEU A 335 2.51 23.03 -6.80
CA LEU A 335 1.57 22.49 -7.80
C LEU A 335 0.36 23.41 -8.04
N TRP A 336 -0.08 24.14 -7.02
CA TRP A 336 -1.23 25.03 -7.11
C TRP A 336 -0.91 26.36 -7.80
N PHE A 337 0.23 26.98 -7.46
CA PHE A 337 0.52 28.36 -7.83
C PHE A 337 1.60 28.54 -8.88
N ILE A 338 2.38 27.49 -9.23
CA ILE A 338 3.39 27.62 -10.27
C ILE A 338 2.73 27.30 -11.63
N PRO A 339 2.47 28.31 -12.49
CA PRO A 339 1.93 28.12 -13.81
C PRO A 339 3.08 27.62 -14.72
N SER A 340 3.29 26.34 -14.78
CA SER A 340 4.33 25.77 -15.63
C SER A 340 3.75 24.73 -16.58
N ASP A 341 3.82 25.01 -17.87
CA ASP A 341 3.51 24.05 -18.93
C ASP A 341 4.70 23.14 -19.24
N ASN A 342 5.82 23.33 -18.53
CA ASN A 342 7.00 22.51 -18.70
C ASN A 342 6.81 21.14 -18.07
N TYR A 343 6.81 20.11 -18.91
CA TYR A 343 6.64 18.72 -18.50
C TYR A 343 7.62 18.28 -17.42
N PHE A 344 8.90 18.64 -17.54
CA PHE A 344 9.94 18.24 -16.58
C PHE A 344 9.73 18.88 -15.20
N VAL A 345 9.19 20.11 -15.15
CA VAL A 345 8.82 20.74 -13.90
C VAL A 345 7.68 19.98 -13.22
N MET A 346 6.66 19.58 -13.98
CA MET A 346 5.56 18.77 -13.45
C MET A 346 6.06 17.42 -12.96
N CYS A 347 6.91 16.71 -13.71
CA CYS A 347 7.54 15.46 -13.25
C CYS A 347 8.31 15.66 -11.94
N GLY A 348 9.08 16.75 -11.82
CA GLY A 348 9.81 17.12 -10.61
C GLY A 348 8.89 17.38 -9.41
N LEU A 349 7.78 18.08 -9.62
CA LEU A 349 6.80 18.35 -8.57
C LEU A 349 6.07 17.08 -8.12
N PHE A 350 5.68 16.20 -9.05
CA PHE A 350 5.11 14.90 -8.70
C PHE A 350 6.13 14.01 -7.98
N PHE A 351 7.39 14.02 -8.39
CA PHE A 351 8.46 13.33 -7.70
C PHE A 351 8.62 13.83 -6.26
N LEU A 352 8.72 15.15 -6.05
CA LEU A 352 8.84 15.74 -4.71
C LEU A 352 7.61 15.45 -3.85
N MET A 353 6.41 15.52 -4.44
CA MET A 353 5.18 15.17 -3.73
C MET A 353 5.21 13.72 -3.25
N GLY A 354 5.60 12.78 -4.11
CA GLY A 354 5.79 11.38 -3.73
C GLY A 354 6.85 11.22 -2.66
N PHE A 355 8.01 11.86 -2.84
CA PHE A 355 9.11 11.84 -1.86
C PHE A 355 8.62 12.23 -0.45
N PHE A 356 7.88 13.33 -0.33
CA PHE A 356 7.41 13.80 0.96
C PHE A 356 6.18 13.06 1.51
N ILE A 357 5.37 12.41 0.69
CA ILE A 357 4.19 11.64 1.16
C ILE A 357 4.57 10.26 1.69
N PHE A 358 5.45 9.54 1.01
CA PHE A 358 5.75 8.15 1.38
C PHE A 358 6.59 8.02 2.66
N GLY A 359 7.32 9.07 3.06
CA GLY A 359 7.99 9.12 4.34
C GLY A 359 7.03 8.97 5.52
N PRO A 360 6.07 9.88 5.72
CA PRO A 360 5.04 9.76 6.76
C PRO A 360 4.19 8.50 6.61
N GLN A 361 3.87 8.07 5.39
CA GLN A 361 3.15 6.82 5.17
C GLN A 361 3.86 5.63 5.82
N PHE A 362 5.17 5.55 5.74
CA PHE A 362 5.96 4.48 6.35
C PHE A 362 6.19 4.72 7.85
N LEU A 363 6.63 5.92 8.22
CA LEU A 363 7.05 6.24 9.58
C LEU A 363 5.89 6.33 10.59
N ILE A 364 4.67 6.71 10.17
CA ILE A 364 3.51 6.75 11.08
C ILE A 364 3.12 5.33 11.50
N ALA A 365 3.14 4.36 10.59
CA ALA A 365 2.89 2.96 10.92
C ALA A 365 3.94 2.43 11.91
N MET A 366 5.20 2.76 11.68
CA MET A 366 6.31 2.40 12.54
C MET A 366 6.19 3.07 13.93
N ALA A 367 5.86 4.38 13.96
CA ALA A 367 5.62 5.10 15.20
C ALA A 367 4.45 4.52 16.00
N ALA A 368 3.39 4.03 15.35
CA ALA A 368 2.28 3.37 16.02
C ALA A 368 2.72 2.07 16.69
N ALA A 369 3.54 1.26 16.02
CA ALA A 369 4.11 0.05 16.60
C ALA A 369 5.02 0.37 17.81
N GLU A 370 5.92 1.35 17.67
CA GLU A 370 6.89 1.76 18.71
C GLU A 370 6.23 2.42 19.94
N ASN A 371 5.09 3.12 19.77
CA ASN A 371 4.35 3.77 20.87
C ASN A 371 3.31 2.87 21.54
N SER A 372 3.19 1.63 21.08
CA SER A 372 2.37 0.58 21.68
C SER A 372 3.19 -0.37 22.54
N HIS A 373 2.56 -1.35 23.15
CA HIS A 373 3.24 -2.45 23.81
C HIS A 373 3.73 -3.46 22.79
N LYS A 374 4.83 -4.18 23.09
CA LYS A 374 5.48 -5.17 22.21
C LYS A 374 4.48 -6.16 21.58
N HIS A 375 3.57 -6.69 22.40
CA HIS A 375 2.52 -7.62 21.97
C HIS A 375 1.29 -6.97 21.32
N ALA A 376 1.19 -5.63 21.32
CA ALA A 376 0.12 -4.87 20.69
C ALA A 376 0.56 -4.14 19.44
N SER A 377 1.81 -4.28 19.00
CA SER A 377 2.36 -3.53 17.85
C SER A 377 1.61 -3.80 16.54
N GLY A 378 1.30 -5.06 16.27
CA GLY A 378 0.48 -5.44 15.11
C GLY A 378 -0.93 -4.90 15.17
N SER A 379 -1.58 -4.99 16.33
CA SER A 379 -2.94 -4.48 16.57
C SER A 379 -2.99 -2.95 16.45
N SER A 380 -1.97 -2.25 16.95
CA SER A 380 -1.86 -0.79 16.82
C SER A 380 -1.69 -0.36 15.37
N THR A 381 -0.81 -1.02 14.63
CA THR A 381 -0.61 -0.76 13.20
C THR A 381 -1.86 -1.09 12.39
N GLY A 382 -2.55 -2.19 12.72
CA GLY A 382 -3.83 -2.56 12.11
C GLY A 382 -4.90 -1.51 12.34
N PHE A 383 -5.07 -1.05 13.59
CA PHE A 383 -6.01 0.00 13.94
C PHE A 383 -5.75 1.31 13.19
N VAL A 384 -4.51 1.76 13.18
CA VAL A 384 -4.12 2.99 12.46
C VAL A 384 -4.35 2.82 10.96
N SER A 385 -4.15 1.61 10.39
CA SER A 385 -4.43 1.30 8.98
C SER A 385 -5.90 1.47 8.59
N LEU A 386 -6.84 1.20 9.48
CA LEU A 386 -8.27 1.44 9.18
C LEU A 386 -8.54 2.92 8.89
N PHE A 387 -7.94 3.82 9.66
CA PHE A 387 -8.06 5.26 9.45
C PHE A 387 -7.42 5.70 8.12
N ALA A 388 -6.33 5.06 7.72
CA ALA A 388 -5.72 5.32 6.41
C ALA A 388 -6.70 5.02 5.26
N TYR A 389 -7.44 3.91 5.31
CA TYR A 389 -8.42 3.58 4.26
C TYR A 389 -9.68 4.44 4.32
N ILE A 390 -10.09 4.91 5.51
CA ILE A 390 -11.12 5.95 5.63
C ILE A 390 -10.64 7.24 4.92
N GLY A 391 -9.39 7.64 5.14
CA GLY A 391 -8.78 8.77 4.42
C GLY A 391 -8.73 8.56 2.91
N ALA A 392 -8.31 7.37 2.45
CA ALA A 392 -8.32 7.05 1.03
C ALA A 392 -9.74 7.12 0.42
N ALA A 393 -10.75 6.64 1.15
CA ALA A 393 -12.15 6.73 0.73
C ALA A 393 -12.65 8.19 0.64
N ALA A 394 -12.19 9.06 1.56
CA ALA A 394 -12.52 10.50 1.52
C ALA A 394 -11.91 11.22 0.31
N ALA A 395 -10.82 10.70 -0.26
CA ALA A 395 -10.27 11.21 -1.52
C ALA A 395 -11.07 10.77 -2.77
N GLY A 396 -12.08 9.92 -2.62
CA GLY A 396 -13.02 9.55 -3.69
C GLY A 396 -14.16 10.55 -3.85
N ALA A 397 -15.38 10.17 -3.47
CA ALA A 397 -16.59 10.99 -3.67
C ALA A 397 -16.53 12.39 -3.03
N PRO A 398 -16.08 12.56 -1.77
CA PRO A 398 -15.98 13.90 -1.18
C PRO A 398 -15.07 14.84 -1.98
N LEU A 399 -13.90 14.36 -2.39
CA LEU A 399 -12.95 15.17 -3.15
C LEU A 399 -13.43 15.41 -4.58
N ALA A 400 -14.07 14.42 -5.22
CA ALA A 400 -14.71 14.55 -6.53
C ALA A 400 -15.76 15.66 -6.53
N TRP A 401 -16.62 15.71 -5.50
CA TRP A 401 -17.62 16.76 -5.34
C TRP A 401 -17.00 18.14 -5.20
N ILE A 402 -15.91 18.25 -4.45
CA ILE A 402 -15.14 19.52 -4.33
C ILE A 402 -14.56 19.92 -5.69
N ILE A 403 -13.98 18.99 -6.44
CA ILE A 403 -13.43 19.27 -7.78
C ILE A 403 -14.56 19.71 -8.73
N GLN A 404 -15.72 19.09 -8.66
CA GLN A 404 -16.85 19.41 -9.51
C GLN A 404 -17.45 20.80 -9.21
N SER A 405 -17.50 21.21 -7.92
CA SER A 405 -18.10 22.48 -7.48
C SER A 405 -17.11 23.65 -7.44
N LEU A 406 -15.87 23.41 -7.02
CA LEU A 406 -14.84 24.44 -6.79
C LEU A 406 -13.63 24.30 -7.71
N HIS A 407 -13.70 23.39 -8.69
CA HIS A 407 -12.62 23.10 -9.63
C HIS A 407 -11.30 22.71 -8.93
N TRP A 408 -10.18 22.81 -9.63
CA TRP A 408 -8.86 22.44 -9.10
C TRP A 408 -8.38 23.33 -7.96
N ASN A 409 -8.91 24.55 -7.84
CA ASN A 409 -8.66 25.42 -6.68
C ASN A 409 -9.22 24.81 -5.38
N GLY A 410 -10.42 24.22 -5.44
CA GLY A 410 -11.00 23.50 -4.31
C GLY A 410 -10.20 22.25 -3.93
N PHE A 411 -9.70 21.54 -4.94
CA PHE A 411 -8.84 20.37 -4.73
C PHE A 411 -7.57 20.73 -3.95
N PHE A 412 -6.75 21.65 -4.45
CA PHE A 412 -5.52 22.06 -3.79
C PHE A 412 -5.77 22.73 -2.44
N GLY A 413 -6.83 23.57 -2.34
CA GLY A 413 -7.25 24.15 -1.07
C GLY A 413 -7.59 23.13 -0.01
N SER A 414 -8.29 22.05 -0.39
CA SER A 414 -8.59 20.92 0.50
C SER A 414 -7.33 20.18 0.95
N LEU A 415 -6.42 19.88 0.01
CA LEU A 415 -5.15 19.23 0.34
C LEU A 415 -4.28 20.09 1.27
N PHE A 416 -4.27 21.41 1.07
CA PHE A 416 -3.57 22.35 1.93
C PHE A 416 -4.13 22.33 3.36
N ILE A 417 -5.46 22.43 3.53
CA ILE A 417 -6.12 22.37 4.85
C ILE A 417 -5.83 21.04 5.56
N VAL A 418 -5.95 19.92 4.83
CA VAL A 418 -5.68 18.57 5.37
C VAL A 418 -4.20 18.43 5.76
N SER A 419 -3.28 18.99 4.99
CA SER A 419 -1.84 18.99 5.31
C SER A 419 -1.53 19.80 6.57
N LEU A 420 -2.16 20.97 6.74
CA LEU A 420 -2.03 21.76 7.97
C LEU A 420 -2.59 21.01 9.18
N ALA A 421 -3.76 20.39 9.06
CA ALA A 421 -4.35 19.60 10.13
C ALA A 421 -3.43 18.41 10.51
N CYS A 422 -2.84 17.75 9.52
CA CYS A 422 -1.84 16.70 9.74
C CYS A 422 -0.61 17.21 10.50
N ALA A 423 -0.07 18.37 10.10
CA ALA A 423 1.08 18.97 10.77
C ALA A 423 0.77 19.30 12.24
N LEU A 424 -0.39 19.88 12.52
CA LEU A 424 -0.83 20.19 13.89
C LEU A 424 -0.98 18.93 14.74
N LEU A 425 -1.55 17.84 14.18
CA LEU A 425 -1.64 16.57 14.91
C LEU A 425 -0.27 15.95 15.19
N LEU A 426 0.66 16.00 14.25
CA LEU A 426 2.01 15.49 14.46
C LEU A 426 2.78 16.30 15.50
N VAL A 427 2.58 17.62 15.55
CA VAL A 427 3.11 18.48 16.64
C VAL A 427 2.49 18.05 17.98
N LEU A 428 1.18 17.80 18.03
CA LEU A 428 0.53 17.27 19.23
C LEU A 428 1.13 15.92 19.67
N VAL A 429 1.35 14.99 18.73
CA VAL A 429 2.01 13.71 19.00
C VAL A 429 3.39 13.95 19.62
N TYR A 430 4.19 14.85 19.05
CA TYR A 430 5.51 15.19 19.56
C TYR A 430 5.44 15.72 21.01
N LEU A 431 4.51 16.62 21.30
CA LEU A 431 4.33 17.16 22.65
C LEU A 431 3.90 16.08 23.66
N LEU A 432 2.98 15.19 23.26
CA LEU A 432 2.54 14.06 24.10
C LEU A 432 3.70 13.09 24.39
N GLN A 433 4.51 12.77 23.40
CA GLN A 433 5.70 11.93 23.56
C GLN A 433 6.71 12.57 24.51
N ARG A 434 6.96 13.87 24.34
CA ARG A 434 7.88 14.63 25.21
C ARG A 434 7.39 14.65 26.67
N LYS A 435 6.08 14.86 26.90
CA LYS A 435 5.47 14.79 28.24
C LYS A 435 5.64 13.39 28.86
N ARG A 436 5.37 12.34 28.09
CA ARG A 436 5.51 10.94 28.56
C ARG A 436 6.96 10.61 28.93
N ASN A 437 7.94 11.07 28.15
CA ASN A 437 9.34 10.82 28.43
C ASN A 437 9.81 11.57 29.69
N LYS A 438 9.34 12.80 29.93
CA LYS A 438 9.62 13.53 31.16
C LYS A 438 9.01 12.90 32.42
N LEU A 439 7.93 12.13 32.30
CA LEU A 439 7.32 11.42 33.43
C LEU A 439 8.01 10.08 33.73
N LYS A 440 8.84 9.60 32.80
CA LYS A 440 9.64 8.36 32.97
C LYS A 440 11.09 8.61 33.42
N ALA A 441 11.60 9.83 33.19
CA ALA A 441 12.91 10.30 33.69
C ALA A 441 12.77 10.90 35.07
#